data_3a46032a2b87348d967cd584f02185e2
#
_entry.id   3a46032a2b87348d967cd584f02185e2
#
_cell.length_a   1.000
_cell.length_b   1.000
_cell.length_c   1.000
_cell.angle_alpha   90.00
_cell.angle_beta   90.00
_cell.angle_gamma   90.00
#
_symmetry.space_group_name_H-M   'P 1'
#
loop_
_entity.id
_entity.type
_entity.pdbx_description
1 polymer ?
#
loop_
_entity_poly.entity_id
_entity_poly.type
_entity_poly.pdbx_seq_one_letter_code
_entity_poly.pdbx_strand_id
1 'polypeptide(L)'
;MAKCLVTGGAGFIGSHLISRLLCDNHHVVALDHAPWNNSNNLFNLNSSSFKYVQGSVSDSSLFRSLITDADQIYLLAATLGVRRVIENPIGTANTQVDQIRDICATASSYQKIFYASTSEVYGKTNVSPLTEGLPLVLGEPGKARWAYACSKLLAEYLLLSLYRDKKIPLVVGRFFNVVGPRQNQAYGAVIPNLLSQAIKGIPLTVFGDGTQTRSFCHVEDAVDAMLSLMNNDSCNGQVYNIGNAEEISIRNLADKIRSLVNPLLEIKMIPYEDVMPSGFEEILNRVPSLGKIKQYTGWSSKYKLDETLLDCLRALKGNVV
;
A
#
# COMPACT_ATOMS: atom_id res chain seq x y z
N MET A 1 -8.67 -22.93 8.69
CA MET A 1 -8.62 -22.84 7.21
C MET A 1 -9.78 -21.96 6.78
N ALA A 2 -9.52 -20.87 6.07
CA ALA A 2 -10.54 -19.90 5.63
C ALA A 2 -10.44 -19.70 4.10
N LYS A 3 -11.53 -19.28 3.47
CA LYS A 3 -11.54 -18.80 2.09
C LYS A 3 -11.25 -17.30 2.09
N CYS A 4 -10.12 -16.91 1.52
CA CYS A 4 -9.65 -15.52 1.50
C CYS A 4 -9.80 -14.92 0.10
N LEU A 5 -10.51 -13.81 -0.02
CA LEU A 5 -10.55 -12.99 -1.22
C LEU A 5 -9.52 -11.86 -1.09
N VAL A 6 -8.62 -11.74 -2.06
CA VAL A 6 -7.63 -10.66 -2.12
C VAL A 6 -7.84 -9.86 -3.40
N THR A 7 -8.34 -8.62 -3.30
CA THR A 7 -8.43 -7.70 -4.43
C THR A 7 -7.09 -6.99 -4.64
N GLY A 8 -6.68 -6.77 -5.90
CA GLY A 8 -5.33 -6.30 -6.19
C GLY A 8 -4.27 -7.36 -5.92
N GLY A 9 -4.64 -8.65 -6.08
CA GLY A 9 -3.80 -9.78 -5.69
C GLY A 9 -2.51 -9.90 -6.49
N ALA A 10 -2.52 -9.55 -7.78
CA ALA A 10 -1.32 -9.54 -8.64
C ALA A 10 -0.39 -8.35 -8.36
N GLY A 11 -0.84 -7.39 -7.55
CA GLY A 11 -0.06 -6.24 -7.13
C GLY A 11 1.08 -6.60 -6.17
N PHE A 12 1.84 -5.59 -5.80
CA PHE A 12 3.00 -5.72 -4.91
C PHE A 12 2.62 -6.34 -3.56
N ILE A 13 1.83 -5.65 -2.73
CA ILE A 13 1.46 -6.13 -1.38
C ILE A 13 0.58 -7.39 -1.48
N GLY A 14 -0.37 -7.41 -2.42
CA GLY A 14 -1.30 -8.54 -2.61
C GLY A 14 -0.59 -9.85 -2.88
N SER A 15 0.46 -9.85 -3.69
CA SER A 15 1.22 -11.06 -4.03
C SER A 15 2.00 -11.64 -2.83
N HIS A 16 2.52 -10.81 -1.94
CA HIS A 16 3.14 -11.25 -0.68
C HIS A 16 2.11 -11.80 0.30
N LEU A 17 0.99 -11.09 0.46
CA LEU A 17 -0.11 -11.56 1.31
C LEU A 17 -0.64 -12.92 0.84
N ILE A 18 -0.85 -13.12 -0.46
CA ILE A 18 -1.31 -14.40 -1.03
C ILE A 18 -0.31 -15.50 -0.73
N SER A 19 1.00 -15.26 -0.95
CA SER A 19 2.04 -16.24 -0.63
C SER A 19 1.96 -16.67 0.84
N ARG A 20 1.78 -15.72 1.76
CA ARG A 20 1.68 -15.99 3.20
C ARG A 20 0.39 -16.72 3.57
N LEU A 21 -0.78 -16.32 3.06
CA LEU A 21 -2.05 -16.99 3.32
C LEU A 21 -2.05 -18.46 2.85
N LEU A 22 -1.40 -18.75 1.73
CA LEU A 22 -1.23 -20.11 1.24
C LEU A 22 -0.28 -20.93 2.13
N CYS A 23 0.81 -20.35 2.62
CA CYS A 23 1.68 -20.98 3.62
C CYS A 23 0.95 -21.28 4.93
N ASP A 24 -0.01 -20.43 5.31
CA ASP A 24 -0.85 -20.60 6.49
C ASP A 24 -2.06 -21.55 6.20
N ASN A 25 -2.05 -22.27 5.08
CA ASN A 25 -3.03 -23.26 4.63
C ASN A 25 -4.45 -22.69 4.38
N HIS A 26 -4.59 -21.44 3.97
CA HIS A 26 -5.87 -20.87 3.53
C HIS A 26 -6.15 -21.19 2.06
N HIS A 27 -7.44 -21.18 1.67
CA HIS A 27 -7.84 -21.12 0.26
C HIS A 27 -7.91 -19.67 -0.20
N VAL A 28 -7.21 -19.33 -1.28
CA VAL A 28 -7.08 -17.94 -1.71
C VAL A 28 -7.63 -17.73 -3.11
N VAL A 29 -8.50 -16.75 -3.25
CA VAL A 29 -8.96 -16.20 -4.53
C VAL A 29 -8.35 -14.81 -4.71
N ALA A 30 -7.56 -14.61 -5.76
CA ALA A 30 -7.04 -13.32 -6.15
C ALA A 30 -7.91 -12.71 -7.24
N LEU A 31 -8.45 -11.52 -7.03
CA LEU A 31 -9.09 -10.71 -8.06
C LEU A 31 -8.16 -9.58 -8.49
N ASP A 32 -7.79 -9.54 -9.76
CA ASP A 32 -6.97 -8.46 -10.34
C ASP A 32 -7.28 -8.29 -11.82
N HIS A 33 -7.11 -7.07 -12.34
CA HIS A 33 -7.27 -6.77 -13.76
C HIS A 33 -6.02 -7.13 -14.59
N ALA A 34 -4.87 -7.36 -13.95
CA ALA A 34 -3.64 -7.72 -14.62
C ALA A 34 -3.78 -9.03 -15.40
N PRO A 35 -3.19 -9.15 -16.61
CA PRO A 35 -3.22 -10.41 -17.35
C PRO A 35 -2.43 -11.50 -16.63
N TRP A 36 -2.85 -12.76 -16.83
CA TRP A 36 -2.13 -13.92 -16.33
C TRP A 36 -0.98 -14.27 -17.29
N ASN A 37 0.17 -13.69 -17.04
CA ASN A 37 1.39 -13.92 -17.81
C ASN A 37 2.63 -13.72 -16.93
N ASN A 38 3.83 -13.91 -17.48
CA ASN A 38 5.10 -13.82 -16.76
C ASN A 38 5.42 -12.43 -16.15
N SER A 39 4.70 -11.39 -16.48
CA SER A 39 4.79 -10.09 -15.80
C SER A 39 3.93 -10.00 -14.54
N ASN A 40 3.08 -10.99 -14.28
CA ASN A 40 2.22 -11.05 -13.10
C ASN A 40 3.00 -11.66 -11.92
N ASN A 41 3.02 -11.00 -10.80
CA ASN A 41 3.72 -11.45 -9.59
C ASN A 41 3.30 -12.83 -9.07
N LEU A 42 2.15 -13.35 -9.52
CA LEU A 42 1.59 -14.64 -9.14
C LEU A 42 1.72 -15.71 -10.22
N PHE A 43 2.26 -15.38 -11.40
CA PHE A 43 2.24 -16.27 -12.58
C PHE A 43 2.87 -17.65 -12.32
N ASN A 44 3.93 -17.71 -11.53
CA ASN A 44 4.60 -18.96 -11.17
C ASN A 44 4.03 -19.64 -9.92
N LEU A 45 2.94 -19.13 -9.37
CA LEU A 45 2.31 -19.69 -8.17
C LEU A 45 1.48 -20.92 -8.56
N ASN A 46 1.93 -22.11 -8.14
CA ASN A 46 1.24 -23.38 -8.37
C ASN A 46 0.75 -23.97 -7.04
N SER A 47 -0.54 -23.86 -6.79
CA SER A 47 -1.19 -24.41 -5.59
C SER A 47 -2.65 -24.75 -5.88
N SER A 48 -3.10 -25.92 -5.43
CA SER A 48 -4.52 -26.34 -5.54
C SER A 48 -5.45 -25.48 -4.67
N SER A 49 -4.90 -24.78 -3.68
CA SER A 49 -5.64 -23.86 -2.81
C SER A 49 -5.66 -22.41 -3.33
N PHE A 50 -5.15 -22.16 -4.55
CA PHE A 50 -5.10 -20.85 -5.17
C PHE A 50 -5.93 -20.77 -6.44
N LYS A 51 -6.72 -19.69 -6.57
CA LYS A 51 -7.45 -19.37 -7.80
C LYS A 51 -7.19 -17.91 -8.19
N TYR A 52 -6.79 -17.68 -9.43
CA TYR A 52 -6.73 -16.35 -10.03
C TYR A 52 -7.99 -16.04 -10.82
N VAL A 53 -8.57 -14.88 -10.58
CA VAL A 53 -9.72 -14.35 -11.32
C VAL A 53 -9.28 -13.03 -11.96
N GLN A 54 -9.14 -13.02 -13.29
CA GLN A 54 -8.86 -11.81 -14.02
C GLN A 54 -10.15 -11.00 -14.16
N GLY A 55 -10.18 -9.79 -13.57
CA GLY A 55 -11.37 -8.93 -13.59
C GLY A 55 -11.17 -7.65 -12.78
N SER A 56 -12.18 -6.79 -12.83
CA SER A 56 -12.18 -5.51 -12.11
C SER A 56 -13.08 -5.57 -10.88
N VAL A 57 -12.66 -4.89 -9.81
CA VAL A 57 -13.54 -4.62 -8.64
C VAL A 57 -14.72 -3.70 -8.99
N SER A 58 -14.70 -3.06 -10.16
CA SER A 58 -15.82 -2.27 -10.69
C SER A 58 -16.84 -3.10 -11.48
N ASP A 59 -16.56 -4.38 -11.75
CA ASP A 59 -17.56 -5.33 -12.20
C ASP A 59 -18.33 -5.85 -10.98
N SER A 60 -19.43 -5.16 -10.67
CA SER A 60 -20.22 -5.43 -9.47
C SER A 60 -20.77 -6.86 -9.44
N SER A 61 -21.12 -7.46 -10.59
CA SER A 61 -21.64 -8.83 -10.64
C SER A 61 -20.58 -9.84 -10.22
N LEU A 62 -19.40 -9.75 -10.84
CA LEU A 62 -18.25 -10.58 -10.52
C LEU A 62 -17.82 -10.37 -9.07
N PHE A 63 -17.63 -9.11 -8.66
CA PHE A 63 -17.08 -8.82 -7.34
C PHE A 63 -18.01 -9.27 -6.21
N ARG A 64 -19.32 -9.04 -6.31
CA ARG A 64 -20.31 -9.49 -5.31
C ARG A 64 -20.36 -11.01 -5.21
N SER A 65 -20.24 -11.74 -6.32
CA SER A 65 -20.17 -13.21 -6.28
C SER A 65 -18.97 -13.72 -5.48
N LEU A 66 -17.80 -13.05 -5.63
CA LEU A 66 -16.59 -13.40 -4.89
C LEU A 66 -16.67 -13.00 -3.41
N ILE A 67 -17.29 -11.86 -3.07
CA ILE A 67 -17.56 -11.46 -1.68
C ILE A 67 -18.37 -12.52 -0.97
N THR A 68 -19.47 -12.99 -1.59
CA THR A 68 -20.40 -13.95 -0.97
C THR A 68 -19.73 -15.29 -0.61
N ASP A 69 -18.71 -15.70 -1.37
CA ASP A 69 -18.01 -16.99 -1.16
C ASP A 69 -16.79 -16.90 -0.22
N ALA A 70 -16.47 -15.74 0.32
CA ALA A 70 -15.28 -15.51 1.14
C ALA A 70 -15.59 -15.45 2.65
N ASP A 71 -14.69 -16.00 3.48
CA ASP A 71 -14.69 -15.81 4.93
C ASP A 71 -13.90 -14.56 5.34
N GLN A 72 -12.78 -14.30 4.65
CA GLN A 72 -11.93 -13.14 4.86
C GLN A 72 -11.74 -12.37 3.55
N ILE A 73 -11.81 -11.05 3.61
CA ILE A 73 -11.73 -10.18 2.44
C ILE A 73 -10.64 -9.14 2.68
N TYR A 74 -9.63 -9.11 1.80
CA TYR A 74 -8.53 -8.14 1.82
C TYR A 74 -8.69 -7.18 0.64
N LEU A 75 -9.09 -5.95 0.93
CA LEU A 75 -9.35 -4.91 -0.07
C LEU A 75 -8.06 -4.11 -0.34
N LEU A 76 -7.21 -4.63 -1.23
CA LEU A 76 -5.92 -4.02 -1.59
C LEU A 76 -5.95 -3.35 -2.98
N ALA A 77 -6.99 -3.55 -3.78
CA ALA A 77 -7.11 -2.95 -5.11
C ALA A 77 -7.19 -1.42 -5.02
N ALA A 78 -6.25 -0.75 -5.67
CA ALA A 78 -6.22 0.71 -5.77
C ALA A 78 -5.38 1.16 -6.95
N THR A 79 -5.66 2.35 -7.50
CA THR A 79 -4.75 3.05 -8.40
C THR A 79 -3.57 3.58 -7.60
N LEU A 80 -2.35 3.21 -7.99
CA LEU A 80 -1.13 3.60 -7.30
C LEU A 80 -0.31 4.59 -8.13
N GLY A 81 0.38 5.49 -7.42
CA GLY A 81 1.29 6.48 -7.99
C GLY A 81 0.64 7.86 -8.14
N VAL A 82 1.27 8.86 -7.52
CA VAL A 82 0.77 10.26 -7.49
C VAL A 82 0.48 10.78 -8.90
N ARG A 83 1.36 10.50 -9.87
CA ARG A 83 1.20 10.94 -11.24
C ARG A 83 -0.08 10.37 -11.89
N ARG A 84 -0.33 9.06 -11.74
CA ARG A 84 -1.54 8.40 -12.28
C ARG A 84 -2.82 8.93 -11.64
N VAL A 85 -2.78 9.21 -10.35
CA VAL A 85 -3.91 9.83 -9.63
C VAL A 85 -4.22 11.21 -10.18
N ILE A 86 -3.20 12.04 -10.45
CA ILE A 86 -3.38 13.38 -11.02
C ILE A 86 -3.88 13.30 -12.49
N GLU A 87 -3.39 12.33 -13.25
CA GLU A 87 -3.81 12.13 -14.66
C GLU A 87 -5.25 11.59 -14.78
N ASN A 88 -5.72 10.79 -13.82
CA ASN A 88 -7.09 10.24 -13.83
C ASN A 88 -7.73 10.24 -12.42
N PRO A 89 -8.06 11.41 -11.86
CA PRO A 89 -8.61 11.50 -10.51
C PRO A 89 -10.03 10.92 -10.40
N ILE A 90 -10.86 11.07 -11.43
CA ILE A 90 -12.23 10.55 -11.47
C ILE A 90 -12.22 9.01 -11.46
N GLY A 91 -11.47 8.39 -12.36
CA GLY A 91 -11.35 6.92 -12.41
C GLY A 91 -10.78 6.33 -11.14
N THR A 92 -9.80 7.01 -10.53
CA THR A 92 -9.21 6.62 -9.24
C THR A 92 -10.27 6.64 -8.13
N ALA A 93 -11.06 7.71 -8.02
CA ALA A 93 -12.10 7.83 -7.00
C ALA A 93 -13.22 6.81 -7.20
N ASN A 94 -13.72 6.65 -8.42
CA ASN A 94 -14.81 5.74 -8.76
C ASN A 94 -14.46 4.29 -8.41
N THR A 95 -13.28 3.81 -8.76
CA THR A 95 -12.82 2.45 -8.43
C THR A 95 -12.91 2.17 -6.93
N GLN A 96 -12.53 3.14 -6.07
CA GLN A 96 -12.62 2.99 -4.62
C GLN A 96 -14.08 3.00 -4.15
N VAL A 97 -14.89 3.94 -4.63
CA VAL A 97 -16.28 4.09 -4.22
C VAL A 97 -17.12 2.87 -4.65
N ASP A 98 -16.95 2.36 -5.86
CA ASP A 98 -17.66 1.19 -6.37
C ASP A 98 -17.34 -0.06 -5.54
N GLN A 99 -16.06 -0.31 -5.27
CA GLN A 99 -15.64 -1.42 -4.42
C GLN A 99 -16.31 -1.38 -3.05
N ILE A 100 -16.32 -0.22 -2.39
CA ILE A 100 -16.92 -0.08 -1.06
C ILE A 100 -18.43 -0.17 -1.09
N ARG A 101 -19.09 0.35 -2.13
CA ARG A 101 -20.54 0.18 -2.32
C ARG A 101 -20.93 -1.29 -2.37
N ASP A 102 -20.19 -2.11 -3.12
CA ASP A 102 -20.47 -3.53 -3.23
C ASP A 102 -20.20 -4.29 -1.92
N ILE A 103 -19.16 -3.94 -1.18
CA ILE A 103 -18.92 -4.46 0.18
C ILE A 103 -20.11 -4.11 1.09
N CYS A 104 -20.54 -2.85 1.14
CA CYS A 104 -21.66 -2.41 1.99
C CYS A 104 -22.98 -3.10 1.65
N ALA A 105 -23.18 -3.46 0.39
CA ALA A 105 -24.39 -4.15 -0.09
C ALA A 105 -24.37 -5.67 0.14
N THR A 106 -23.19 -6.32 0.13
CA THR A 106 -23.08 -7.78 0.04
C THR A 106 -22.49 -8.43 1.28
N ALA A 107 -21.57 -7.76 1.97
CA ALA A 107 -20.85 -8.35 3.09
C ALA A 107 -21.78 -8.71 4.27
N SER A 108 -21.46 -9.79 4.96
CA SER A 108 -22.22 -10.37 6.06
C SER A 108 -21.39 -10.42 7.36
N SER A 109 -22.07 -10.54 8.50
CA SER A 109 -21.44 -10.48 9.84
C SER A 109 -20.51 -11.66 10.17
N TYR A 110 -20.56 -12.75 9.41
CA TYR A 110 -19.61 -13.86 9.56
C TYR A 110 -18.27 -13.61 8.85
N GLN A 111 -18.20 -12.61 7.99
CA GLN A 111 -17.01 -12.26 7.24
C GLN A 111 -16.14 -11.28 8.00
N LYS A 112 -14.82 -11.33 7.78
CA LYS A 112 -13.90 -10.34 8.32
C LYS A 112 -13.19 -9.60 7.20
N ILE A 113 -13.15 -8.26 7.27
CA ILE A 113 -12.69 -7.40 6.19
C ILE A 113 -11.46 -6.63 6.64
N PHE A 114 -10.40 -6.65 5.83
CA PHE A 114 -9.27 -5.72 5.92
C PHE A 114 -9.35 -4.71 4.78
N TYR A 115 -9.28 -3.44 5.11
CA TYR A 115 -9.20 -2.36 4.12
C TYR A 115 -7.85 -1.67 4.13
N ALA A 116 -7.16 -1.68 3.00
CA ALA A 116 -5.92 -0.96 2.79
C ALA A 116 -6.20 0.52 2.51
N SER A 117 -6.11 1.34 3.54
CA SER A 117 -6.05 2.79 3.45
C SER A 117 -4.60 3.28 3.30
N THR A 118 -4.37 4.57 3.43
CA THR A 118 -3.10 5.22 3.15
C THR A 118 -2.80 6.33 4.14
N SER A 119 -1.53 6.58 4.41
CA SER A 119 -1.08 7.76 5.15
C SER A 119 -1.39 9.10 4.46
N GLU A 120 -1.76 9.08 3.18
CA GLU A 120 -2.19 10.29 2.44
C GLU A 120 -3.46 10.93 3.03
N VAL A 121 -4.30 10.16 3.77
CA VAL A 121 -5.52 10.68 4.41
C VAL A 121 -5.23 11.69 5.53
N TYR A 122 -4.03 11.68 6.11
CA TYR A 122 -3.61 12.69 7.09
C TYR A 122 -3.46 14.08 6.47
N GLY A 123 -3.19 14.16 5.16
CA GLY A 123 -3.13 15.40 4.41
C GLY A 123 -2.00 16.33 4.85
N LYS A 124 -2.33 17.60 5.01
CA LYS A 124 -1.39 18.69 5.34
C LYS A 124 -1.33 18.91 6.85
N THR A 125 -0.62 18.07 7.56
CA THR A 125 -0.39 18.26 8.99
C THR A 125 1.09 18.46 9.27
N ASN A 126 1.40 19.33 10.25
CA ASN A 126 2.76 19.54 10.76
C ASN A 126 3.06 18.66 11.98
N VAL A 127 2.12 17.81 12.39
CA VAL A 127 2.31 16.90 13.52
C VAL A 127 3.12 15.69 13.08
N SER A 128 4.14 15.33 13.85
CA SER A 128 4.92 14.10 13.70
C SER A 128 5.31 13.58 15.09
N PRO A 129 5.20 12.25 15.33
CA PRO A 129 4.64 11.23 14.46
C PRO A 129 3.10 11.29 14.33
N LEU A 130 2.56 10.77 13.23
CA LEU A 130 1.14 10.75 12.93
C LEU A 130 0.43 9.67 13.74
N THR A 131 -0.58 10.04 14.54
CA THR A 131 -1.44 9.12 15.29
C THR A 131 -2.82 9.01 14.66
N GLU A 132 -3.52 7.89 14.85
CA GLU A 132 -4.80 7.60 14.17
C GLU A 132 -5.93 8.53 14.57
N GLY A 133 -5.85 9.15 15.75
CA GLY A 133 -6.85 10.10 16.27
C GLY A 133 -6.67 11.55 15.83
N LEU A 134 -5.67 11.87 15.03
CA LEU A 134 -5.44 13.24 14.56
C LEU A 134 -6.55 13.72 13.63
N PRO A 135 -6.91 15.02 13.65
CA PRO A 135 -7.71 15.64 12.61
C PRO A 135 -7.05 15.49 11.24
N LEU A 136 -7.86 15.19 10.22
CA LEU A 136 -7.39 14.97 8.85
C LEU A 136 -7.59 16.28 8.06
N VAL A 137 -6.50 16.88 7.58
CA VAL A 137 -6.50 18.19 6.93
C VAL A 137 -6.10 18.05 5.48
N LEU A 138 -7.06 17.81 4.59
CA LEU A 138 -6.81 17.74 3.15
C LEU A 138 -6.56 19.13 2.56
N GLY A 139 -5.89 19.15 1.40
CA GLY A 139 -5.62 20.38 0.70
C GLY A 139 -6.80 20.90 -0.14
N GLU A 140 -6.53 21.92 -0.93
CA GLU A 140 -7.50 22.60 -1.81
C GLU A 140 -8.11 21.62 -2.84
N PRO A 141 -9.45 21.63 -3.06
CA PRO A 141 -10.11 20.73 -4.03
C PRO A 141 -9.62 20.86 -5.46
N GLY A 142 -9.08 22.02 -5.86
CA GLY A 142 -8.46 22.24 -7.16
C GLY A 142 -7.16 21.46 -7.40
N LYS A 143 -6.58 20.85 -6.37
CA LYS A 143 -5.39 20.03 -6.48
C LYS A 143 -5.77 18.55 -6.64
N ALA A 144 -5.63 18.01 -7.84
CA ALA A 144 -6.04 16.64 -8.21
C ALA A 144 -5.39 15.54 -7.32
N ARG A 145 -4.24 15.81 -6.73
CA ARG A 145 -3.58 14.91 -5.78
C ARG A 145 -4.52 14.44 -4.67
N TRP A 146 -5.39 15.32 -4.16
CA TRP A 146 -6.23 15.01 -3.01
C TRP A 146 -7.41 14.09 -3.32
N ALA A 147 -7.75 13.89 -4.60
CA ALA A 147 -8.84 13.00 -5.01
C ALA A 147 -8.65 11.57 -4.47
N TYR A 148 -7.40 11.06 -4.50
CA TYR A 148 -7.07 9.76 -3.94
C TYR A 148 -7.24 9.71 -2.42
N ALA A 149 -6.68 10.69 -1.71
CA ALA A 149 -6.81 10.76 -0.25
C ALA A 149 -8.28 10.90 0.17
N CYS A 150 -9.07 11.74 -0.52
CA CYS A 150 -10.51 11.90 -0.30
C CYS A 150 -11.28 10.58 -0.51
N SER A 151 -11.00 9.85 -1.60
CA SER A 151 -11.69 8.59 -1.89
C SER A 151 -11.37 7.51 -0.86
N LYS A 152 -10.11 7.43 -0.42
CA LYS A 152 -9.68 6.51 0.65
C LYS A 152 -10.31 6.88 2.00
N LEU A 153 -10.36 8.17 2.33
CA LEU A 153 -10.99 8.65 3.55
C LEU A 153 -12.50 8.40 3.57
N LEU A 154 -13.20 8.66 2.44
CA LEU A 154 -14.62 8.33 2.31
C LEU A 154 -14.86 6.83 2.54
N ALA A 155 -14.00 5.98 1.98
CA ALA A 155 -14.07 4.53 2.19
C ALA A 155 -13.89 4.14 3.67
N GLU A 156 -12.96 4.78 4.41
CA GLU A 156 -12.82 4.56 5.86
C GLU A 156 -14.13 4.88 6.60
N TYR A 157 -14.74 6.05 6.33
CA TYR A 157 -16.01 6.44 6.97
C TYR A 157 -17.14 5.45 6.68
N LEU A 158 -17.31 5.02 5.44
CA LEU A 158 -18.34 4.07 5.04
C LEU A 158 -18.15 2.71 5.71
N LEU A 159 -16.93 2.19 5.72
CA LEU A 159 -16.63 0.90 6.33
C LEU A 159 -16.78 0.94 7.86
N LEU A 160 -16.28 1.98 8.53
CA LEU A 160 -16.46 2.13 9.98
C LEU A 160 -17.95 2.29 10.36
N SER A 161 -18.76 2.94 9.49
CA SER A 161 -20.21 2.99 9.65
C SER A 161 -20.84 1.61 9.46
N LEU A 162 -20.37 0.82 8.49
CA LEU A 162 -20.83 -0.55 8.29
C LEU A 162 -20.59 -1.44 9.53
N TYR A 163 -19.42 -1.32 10.17
CA TYR A 163 -19.16 -1.99 11.46
C TYR A 163 -20.11 -1.51 12.56
N ARG A 164 -20.29 -0.20 12.71
CA ARG A 164 -21.15 0.37 13.74
C ARG A 164 -22.60 -0.10 13.59
N ASP A 165 -23.12 -0.07 12.37
CA ASP A 165 -24.55 -0.26 12.08
C ASP A 165 -24.91 -1.75 11.88
N LYS A 166 -24.07 -2.55 11.23
CA LYS A 166 -24.31 -3.96 10.90
C LYS A 166 -23.43 -4.95 11.65
N LYS A 167 -22.47 -4.47 12.45
CA LYS A 167 -21.53 -5.32 13.21
C LYS A 167 -20.69 -6.25 12.33
N ILE A 168 -20.45 -5.90 11.07
CA ILE A 168 -19.58 -6.65 10.18
C ILE A 168 -18.14 -6.44 10.62
N PRO A 169 -17.38 -7.49 11.02
CA PRO A 169 -16.01 -7.34 11.48
C PRO A 169 -15.11 -6.72 10.40
N LEU A 170 -14.46 -5.61 10.70
CA LEU A 170 -13.54 -4.98 9.77
C LEU A 170 -12.43 -4.20 10.46
N VAL A 171 -11.28 -4.12 9.81
CA VAL A 171 -10.12 -3.35 10.25
C VAL A 171 -9.62 -2.47 9.09
N VAL A 172 -9.27 -1.24 9.41
CA VAL A 172 -8.67 -0.31 8.46
C VAL A 172 -7.18 -0.15 8.76
N GLY A 173 -6.31 -0.43 7.78
CA GLY A 173 -4.87 -0.22 7.86
C GLY A 173 -4.43 0.98 7.02
N ARG A 174 -3.89 2.03 7.63
CA ARG A 174 -3.26 3.17 6.94
C ARG A 174 -1.78 2.85 6.67
N PHE A 175 -1.46 2.51 5.45
CA PHE A 175 -0.08 2.16 5.06
C PHE A 175 0.81 3.39 4.89
N PHE A 176 2.05 3.26 5.40
CA PHE A 176 3.14 4.23 5.25
C PHE A 176 4.26 3.61 4.41
N ASN A 177 4.44 4.09 3.18
CA ASN A 177 5.49 3.75 2.22
C ASN A 177 6.01 2.31 2.31
N VAL A 178 5.15 1.35 2.01
CA VAL A 178 5.57 -0.05 1.93
C VAL A 178 6.53 -0.23 0.76
N VAL A 179 7.61 -0.99 0.99
CA VAL A 179 8.69 -1.24 0.01
C VAL A 179 9.19 -2.68 0.16
N GLY A 180 9.67 -3.26 -0.94
CA GLY A 180 10.20 -4.62 -0.92
C GLY A 180 10.29 -5.25 -2.32
N PRO A 181 10.64 -6.55 -2.39
CA PRO A 181 10.61 -7.34 -3.63
C PRO A 181 9.27 -7.28 -4.34
N ARG A 182 9.23 -7.50 -5.64
CA ARG A 182 8.03 -7.45 -6.52
C ARG A 182 7.38 -6.06 -6.65
N GLN A 183 7.98 -4.99 -6.10
CA GLN A 183 7.46 -3.64 -6.30
C GLN A 183 7.79 -3.11 -7.69
N ASN A 184 6.76 -2.71 -8.44
CA ASN A 184 6.93 -2.18 -9.79
C ASN A 184 7.44 -0.73 -9.76
N GLN A 185 8.54 -0.47 -10.46
CA GLN A 185 9.15 0.87 -10.60
C GLN A 185 8.22 1.88 -11.28
N ALA A 186 7.34 1.43 -12.19
CA ALA A 186 6.44 2.30 -12.96
C ALA A 186 5.46 3.12 -12.09
N TYR A 187 5.32 2.79 -10.80
CA TYR A 187 4.46 3.56 -9.89
C TYR A 187 5.13 4.77 -9.24
N GLY A 188 6.40 5.07 -9.60
CA GLY A 188 7.11 6.25 -9.11
C GLY A 188 7.62 6.17 -7.67
N ALA A 189 7.70 4.96 -7.09
CA ALA A 189 8.22 4.77 -5.75
C ALA A 189 9.72 5.08 -5.68
N VAL A 190 10.14 5.85 -4.67
CA VAL A 190 11.50 6.43 -4.60
C VAL A 190 12.60 5.36 -4.51
N ILE A 191 12.46 4.35 -3.62
CA ILE A 191 13.50 3.32 -3.43
C ILE A 191 13.72 2.49 -4.70
N PRO A 192 12.70 1.89 -5.36
CA PRO A 192 12.91 1.16 -6.60
C PRO A 192 13.55 2.01 -7.71
N ASN A 193 13.18 3.30 -7.80
CA ASN A 193 13.76 4.21 -8.81
C ASN A 193 15.24 4.50 -8.54
N LEU A 194 15.60 4.88 -7.32
CA LEU A 194 16.99 5.16 -6.97
C LEU A 194 17.88 3.91 -7.11
N LEU A 195 17.40 2.74 -6.66
CA LEU A 195 18.12 1.47 -6.84
C LEU A 195 18.30 1.11 -8.32
N SER A 196 17.28 1.29 -9.15
CA SER A 196 17.38 1.05 -10.59
C SER A 196 18.38 1.98 -11.26
N GLN A 197 18.37 3.27 -10.90
CA GLN A 197 19.36 4.24 -11.38
C GLN A 197 20.78 3.84 -10.96
N ALA A 198 20.96 3.46 -9.69
CA ALA A 198 22.25 3.03 -9.17
C ALA A 198 22.78 1.77 -9.90
N ILE A 199 21.94 0.77 -10.15
CA ILE A 199 22.29 -0.46 -10.89
C ILE A 199 22.70 -0.15 -12.33
N LYS A 200 21.99 0.80 -12.98
CA LYS A 200 22.29 1.24 -14.36
C LYS A 200 23.51 2.17 -14.46
N GLY A 201 24.11 2.58 -13.37
CA GLY A 201 25.24 3.49 -13.36
C GLY A 201 24.90 4.93 -13.79
N ILE A 202 23.64 5.34 -13.70
CA ILE A 202 23.19 6.70 -14.01
C ILE A 202 23.00 7.53 -12.75
N PRO A 203 23.08 8.88 -12.82
CA PRO A 203 22.92 9.74 -11.66
C PRO A 203 21.61 9.46 -10.89
N LEU A 204 21.66 9.51 -9.55
CA LEU A 204 20.49 9.37 -8.70
C LEU A 204 19.71 10.68 -8.69
N THR A 205 18.41 10.64 -9.00
CA THR A 205 17.58 11.84 -9.05
C THR A 205 16.78 12.03 -7.77
N VAL A 206 16.97 13.20 -7.13
CA VAL A 206 16.22 13.63 -5.94
C VAL A 206 15.38 14.84 -6.32
N PHE A 207 14.06 14.76 -6.09
CA PHE A 207 13.14 15.85 -6.42
C PHE A 207 13.06 16.86 -5.27
N GLY A 208 13.08 18.16 -5.61
CA GLY A 208 13.19 19.25 -4.66
C GLY A 208 14.59 19.30 -4.05
N ASP A 209 14.69 19.76 -2.81
CA ASP A 209 15.95 19.86 -2.04
C ASP A 209 16.32 18.57 -1.28
N GLY A 210 15.44 17.55 -1.30
CA GLY A 210 15.65 16.26 -0.65
C GLY A 210 15.52 16.30 0.87
N THR A 211 15.04 17.38 1.47
CA THR A 211 14.86 17.51 2.94
C THR A 211 13.59 16.83 3.44
N GLN A 212 12.63 16.59 2.55
CA GLN A 212 11.40 15.85 2.90
C GLN A 212 11.72 14.48 3.46
N THR A 213 11.06 14.11 4.57
CA THR A 213 11.34 12.86 5.27
C THR A 213 10.26 11.82 5.04
N ARG A 214 10.68 10.55 5.07
CA ARG A 214 9.80 9.38 4.98
C ARG A 214 10.29 8.31 5.94
N SER A 215 9.39 7.39 6.25
CA SER A 215 9.74 6.09 6.81
C SER A 215 9.34 5.00 5.81
N PHE A 216 10.07 3.88 5.80
CA PHE A 216 9.86 2.80 4.84
C PHE A 216 9.62 1.49 5.56
N CYS A 217 8.48 0.86 5.30
CA CYS A 217 8.07 -0.40 5.88
C CYS A 217 8.37 -1.54 4.92
N HIS A 218 9.07 -2.57 5.36
CA HIS A 218 9.25 -3.77 4.55
C HIS A 218 7.92 -4.46 4.30
N VAL A 219 7.72 -5.01 3.11
CA VAL A 219 6.45 -5.64 2.72
C VAL A 219 6.07 -6.83 3.59
N GLU A 220 7.03 -7.60 4.07
CA GLU A 220 6.77 -8.72 5.00
C GLU A 220 6.27 -8.21 6.37
N ASP A 221 6.83 -7.10 6.89
CA ASP A 221 6.31 -6.45 8.09
C ASP A 221 4.88 -5.94 7.88
N ALA A 222 4.58 -5.39 6.70
CA ALA A 222 3.23 -4.92 6.35
C ALA A 222 2.23 -6.10 6.28
N VAL A 223 2.63 -7.24 5.74
CA VAL A 223 1.81 -8.48 5.70
C VAL A 223 1.61 -9.02 7.11
N ASP A 224 2.67 -9.10 7.93
CA ASP A 224 2.58 -9.54 9.33
C ASP A 224 1.63 -8.63 10.13
N ALA A 225 1.66 -7.30 9.90
CA ALA A 225 0.73 -6.36 10.51
C ALA A 225 -0.74 -6.62 10.13
N MET A 226 -1.02 -6.81 8.83
CA MET A 226 -2.36 -7.13 8.35
C MET A 226 -2.91 -8.39 9.01
N LEU A 227 -2.11 -9.47 9.04
CA LEU A 227 -2.53 -10.75 9.62
C LEU A 227 -2.71 -10.64 11.14
N SER A 228 -1.83 -9.93 11.84
CA SER A 228 -1.96 -9.69 13.29
C SER A 228 -3.25 -8.95 13.63
N LEU A 229 -3.62 -7.95 12.84
CA LEU A 229 -4.86 -7.20 12.99
C LEU A 229 -6.09 -8.06 12.66
N MET A 230 -6.03 -8.84 11.60
CA MET A 230 -7.13 -9.72 11.18
C MET A 230 -7.36 -10.89 12.16
N ASN A 231 -6.33 -11.32 12.88
CA ASN A 231 -6.44 -12.40 13.87
C ASN A 231 -6.87 -11.93 15.27
N ASN A 232 -7.08 -10.62 15.47
CA ASN A 232 -7.50 -10.07 16.76
C ASN A 232 -8.84 -9.35 16.67
N ASP A 233 -9.89 -9.91 17.30
CA ASP A 233 -11.24 -9.33 17.23
C ASP A 233 -11.37 -7.99 17.97
N SER A 234 -10.51 -7.69 18.93
CA SER A 234 -10.48 -6.38 19.57
C SER A 234 -10.05 -5.24 18.64
N CYS A 235 -9.50 -5.59 17.47
CA CYS A 235 -9.14 -4.64 16.42
C CYS A 235 -10.32 -4.23 15.53
N ASN A 236 -11.45 -4.95 15.58
CA ASN A 236 -12.60 -4.70 14.72
C ASN A 236 -13.18 -3.29 14.94
N GLY A 237 -13.57 -2.64 13.85
CA GLY A 237 -14.15 -1.30 13.85
C GLY A 237 -13.15 -0.18 14.11
N GLN A 238 -11.85 -0.43 13.94
CA GLN A 238 -10.81 0.54 14.26
C GLN A 238 -9.84 0.74 13.09
N VAL A 239 -9.13 1.88 13.16
CA VAL A 239 -8.07 2.28 12.21
C VAL A 239 -6.71 2.07 12.87
N TYR A 240 -5.73 1.58 12.10
CA TYR A 240 -4.36 1.36 12.56
C TYR A 240 -3.34 1.85 11.54
N ASN A 241 -2.29 2.52 12.00
CA ASN A 241 -1.12 2.79 11.19
C ASN A 241 -0.28 1.53 10.99
N ILE A 242 0.14 1.29 9.75
CA ILE A 242 1.05 0.21 9.36
C ILE A 242 2.26 0.84 8.68
N GLY A 243 3.45 0.69 9.28
CA GLY A 243 4.64 1.37 8.80
C GLY A 243 5.89 1.00 9.58
N ASN A 244 6.91 1.82 9.43
CA ASN A 244 8.14 1.79 10.21
C ASN A 244 8.38 3.19 10.81
N ALA A 245 8.97 3.27 11.99
CA ALA A 245 9.24 4.54 12.68
C ALA A 245 10.64 5.13 12.33
N GLU A 246 11.48 4.40 11.59
CA GLU A 246 12.80 4.86 11.16
C GLU A 246 12.66 5.94 10.09
N GLU A 247 12.85 7.20 10.49
CA GLU A 247 12.72 8.36 9.61
C GLU A 247 14.02 8.66 8.88
N ILE A 248 13.93 8.94 7.58
CA ILE A 248 15.07 9.33 6.76
C ILE A 248 14.67 10.41 5.75
N SER A 249 15.57 11.42 5.50
CA SER A 249 15.38 12.35 4.39
C SER A 249 15.64 11.67 3.04
N ILE A 250 14.98 12.14 1.98
CA ILE A 250 15.20 11.58 0.64
C ILE A 250 16.63 11.77 0.16
N ARG A 251 17.30 12.86 0.58
CA ARG A 251 18.73 13.07 0.31
C ARG A 251 19.59 11.99 0.97
N ASN A 252 19.40 11.77 2.27
CA ASN A 252 20.16 10.75 3.01
C ASN A 252 19.87 9.32 2.48
N LEU A 253 18.64 9.06 2.05
CA LEU A 253 18.28 7.80 1.37
C LEU A 253 19.07 7.62 0.07
N ALA A 254 19.19 8.68 -0.76
CA ALA A 254 19.97 8.63 -1.99
C ALA A 254 21.47 8.41 -1.70
N ASP A 255 22.02 9.11 -0.68
CA ASP A 255 23.41 8.89 -0.23
C ASP A 255 23.65 7.45 0.24
N LYS A 256 22.71 6.89 1.02
CA LYS A 256 22.78 5.51 1.51
C LYS A 256 22.75 4.50 0.33
N ILE A 257 21.86 4.68 -0.64
CA ILE A 257 21.78 3.82 -1.85
C ILE A 257 23.02 3.97 -2.72
N ARG A 258 23.53 5.20 -2.90
CA ARG A 258 24.79 5.46 -3.60
C ARG A 258 25.95 4.68 -2.96
N SER A 259 26.10 4.78 -1.66
CA SER A 259 27.16 4.08 -0.92
C SER A 259 27.03 2.56 -1.00
N LEU A 260 25.80 2.04 -1.04
CA LEU A 260 25.49 0.60 -1.13
C LEU A 260 25.81 0.00 -2.51
N VAL A 261 25.59 0.75 -3.60
CA VAL A 261 25.65 0.20 -4.97
C VAL A 261 26.89 0.69 -5.72
N ASN A 262 27.10 1.99 -5.79
CA ASN A 262 28.24 2.61 -6.46
C ASN A 262 28.53 4.02 -5.88
N PRO A 263 29.55 4.18 -5.02
CA PRO A 263 29.87 5.44 -4.37
C PRO A 263 30.27 6.59 -5.32
N LEU A 264 30.61 6.28 -6.57
CA LEU A 264 31.03 7.28 -7.58
C LEU A 264 29.84 7.95 -8.29
N LEU A 265 28.62 7.51 -8.07
CA LEU A 265 27.44 8.09 -8.72
C LEU A 265 27.17 9.52 -8.23
N GLU A 266 26.79 10.38 -9.14
CA GLU A 266 26.29 11.71 -8.86
C GLU A 266 24.86 11.64 -8.27
N ILE A 267 24.51 12.56 -7.36
CA ILE A 267 23.15 12.82 -6.93
C ILE A 267 22.71 14.14 -7.55
N LYS A 268 21.70 14.09 -8.40
CA LYS A 268 21.12 15.24 -9.09
C LYS A 268 19.86 15.71 -8.37
N MET A 269 19.85 16.97 -7.94
CA MET A 269 18.64 17.64 -7.42
C MET A 269 17.84 18.18 -8.61
N ILE A 270 16.55 17.84 -8.67
CA ILE A 270 15.65 18.25 -9.77
C ILE A 270 14.47 19.01 -9.16
N PRO A 271 14.19 20.25 -9.55
CA PRO A 271 13.03 21.00 -9.10
C PRO A 271 11.72 20.24 -9.36
N TYR A 272 10.74 20.39 -8.46
CA TYR A 272 9.43 19.71 -8.61
C TYR A 272 8.70 20.17 -9.87
N GLU A 273 8.81 21.44 -10.23
CA GLU A 273 8.20 22.04 -11.42
C GLU A 273 8.65 21.41 -12.73
N ASP A 274 9.86 20.83 -12.78
CA ASP A 274 10.39 20.20 -13.99
C ASP A 274 9.88 18.76 -14.19
N VAL A 275 9.34 18.11 -13.14
CA VAL A 275 9.04 16.68 -13.17
C VAL A 275 7.62 16.32 -12.74
N MET A 276 6.96 17.17 -11.98
CA MET A 276 5.62 16.91 -11.47
C MET A 276 4.55 17.66 -12.28
N PRO A 277 3.40 17.02 -12.52
CA PRO A 277 2.31 17.69 -13.23
C PRO A 277 1.72 18.82 -12.39
N SER A 278 1.05 19.77 -13.06
CA SER A 278 0.29 20.82 -12.40
C SER A 278 -0.70 20.22 -11.39
N GLY A 279 -0.79 20.82 -10.22
CA GLY A 279 -1.62 20.29 -9.12
C GLY A 279 -0.90 19.34 -8.16
N PHE A 280 0.38 19.10 -8.36
CA PHE A 280 1.24 18.44 -7.37
C PHE A 280 1.44 19.33 -6.14
N GLU A 281 1.49 18.71 -4.98
CA GLU A 281 1.77 19.35 -3.70
C GLU A 281 2.54 18.37 -2.82
N GLU A 282 3.68 18.76 -2.25
CA GLU A 282 4.50 17.87 -1.44
C GLU A 282 4.02 17.82 0.02
N ILE A 283 4.14 16.66 0.65
CA ILE A 283 3.95 16.47 2.09
C ILE A 283 5.33 16.29 2.71
N LEU A 284 5.74 17.23 3.54
CA LEU A 284 7.12 17.26 4.05
C LEU A 284 7.46 16.07 4.95
N ASN A 285 6.63 15.78 5.94
CA ASN A 285 6.91 14.75 6.94
C ASN A 285 5.78 13.71 6.95
N ARG A 286 6.16 12.42 6.96
CA ARG A 286 5.19 11.33 6.95
C ARG A 286 5.74 10.12 7.69
N VAL A 287 5.64 10.16 9.03
CA VAL A 287 6.15 9.13 9.95
C VAL A 287 5.01 8.65 10.85
N PRO A 288 4.71 7.34 10.94
CA PRO A 288 3.63 6.82 11.77
C PRO A 288 4.00 6.75 13.25
N SER A 289 3.02 7.01 14.11
CA SER A 289 3.01 6.42 15.44
C SER A 289 2.52 4.97 15.34
N LEU A 290 3.27 4.02 15.89
CA LEU A 290 2.94 2.59 15.88
C LEU A 290 2.49 2.08 17.25
N GLY A 291 2.27 2.99 18.21
CA GLY A 291 1.88 2.64 19.59
C GLY A 291 0.57 1.86 19.65
N LYS A 292 -0.44 2.26 18.84
CA LYS A 292 -1.75 1.61 18.83
C LYS A 292 -1.69 0.17 18.33
N ILE A 293 -1.10 -0.09 17.18
CA ILE A 293 -1.00 -1.45 16.65
C ILE A 293 -0.19 -2.35 17.59
N LYS A 294 0.92 -1.86 18.17
CA LYS A 294 1.72 -2.59 19.14
C LYS A 294 0.92 -2.93 20.40
N GLN A 295 0.14 -1.99 20.92
CA GLN A 295 -0.71 -2.21 22.10
C GLN A 295 -1.75 -3.31 21.88
N TYR A 296 -2.40 -3.33 20.74
CA TYR A 296 -3.50 -4.26 20.45
C TYR A 296 -3.03 -5.63 19.96
N THR A 297 -1.91 -5.71 19.25
CA THR A 297 -1.47 -6.97 18.61
C THR A 297 -0.09 -7.46 19.06
N GLY A 298 0.67 -6.66 19.78
CA GLY A 298 2.08 -6.92 20.05
C GLY A 298 3.00 -6.72 18.83
N TRP A 299 2.45 -6.38 17.66
CA TRP A 299 3.22 -6.24 16.43
C TRP A 299 4.20 -5.06 16.49
N SER A 300 5.37 -5.26 15.92
CA SER A 300 6.35 -4.21 15.61
C SER A 300 7.11 -4.57 14.33
N SER A 301 7.54 -3.56 13.59
CA SER A 301 8.40 -3.79 12.40
C SER A 301 9.71 -4.45 12.81
N LYS A 302 10.15 -5.45 12.04
CA LYS A 302 11.36 -6.25 12.27
C LYS A 302 12.52 -5.79 11.38
N TYR A 303 12.20 -5.42 10.13
CA TYR A 303 13.19 -5.03 9.14
C TYR A 303 13.65 -3.59 9.34
N LYS A 304 14.97 -3.39 9.39
CA LYS A 304 15.60 -2.07 9.31
C LYS A 304 15.69 -1.63 7.86
N LEU A 305 15.91 -0.32 7.65
CA LEU A 305 16.02 0.24 6.31
C LEU A 305 17.15 -0.42 5.49
N ASP A 306 18.30 -0.72 6.10
CA ASP A 306 19.43 -1.35 5.40
C ASP A 306 19.09 -2.74 4.88
N GLU A 307 18.42 -3.56 5.68
CA GLU A 307 17.95 -4.89 5.29
C GLU A 307 16.94 -4.79 4.15
N THR A 308 16.02 -3.84 4.26
CA THR A 308 15.01 -3.54 3.23
C THR A 308 15.65 -3.14 1.89
N LEU A 309 16.67 -2.27 1.92
CA LEU A 309 17.40 -1.85 0.72
C LEU A 309 18.15 -3.02 0.07
N LEU A 310 18.78 -3.88 0.89
CA LEU A 310 19.48 -5.08 0.39
C LEU A 310 18.52 -6.07 -0.28
N ASP A 311 17.35 -6.31 0.29
CA ASP A 311 16.35 -7.22 -0.28
C ASP A 311 15.78 -6.66 -1.60
N CYS A 312 15.48 -5.36 -1.65
CA CYS A 312 15.08 -4.70 -2.90
C CYS A 312 16.18 -4.80 -3.97
N LEU A 313 17.44 -4.58 -3.59
CA LEU A 313 18.58 -4.65 -4.51
C LEU A 313 18.75 -6.07 -5.08
N ARG A 314 18.66 -7.11 -4.23
CA ARG A 314 18.73 -8.51 -4.64
C ARG A 314 17.63 -8.86 -5.64
N ALA A 315 16.39 -8.45 -5.34
CA ALA A 315 15.25 -8.69 -6.21
C ALA A 315 15.41 -8.02 -7.57
N LEU A 316 15.90 -6.78 -7.61
CA LEU A 316 16.13 -6.06 -8.86
C LEU A 316 17.27 -6.68 -9.70
N LYS A 317 18.34 -7.16 -9.06
CA LYS A 317 19.45 -7.84 -9.76
C LYS A 317 19.06 -9.23 -10.28
N GLY A 318 18.20 -9.95 -9.55
CA GLY A 318 17.67 -11.25 -9.97
C GLY A 318 16.73 -11.18 -11.17
N ASN A 319 16.13 -10.02 -11.45
CA ASN A 319 15.29 -9.77 -12.63
C ASN A 319 16.07 -9.26 -13.86
N VAL A 320 17.40 -9.15 -13.77
CA VAL A 320 18.28 -8.64 -14.86
C VAL A 320 18.99 -9.80 -15.61
N VAL A 321 18.64 -11.07 -15.28
CA VAL A 321 19.18 -12.28 -15.98
C VAL A 321 18.15 -12.83 -16.95
#